data_fcc898086a9e12cc279eb02fbd9575dc
#
_entry.id   fcc898086a9e12cc279eb02fbd9575dc
#
_cell.length_a   1.000
_cell.length_b   1.000
_cell.length_c   1.000
_cell.angle_alpha   90.00
_cell.angle_beta   90.00
_cell.angle_gamma   90.00
#
_symmetry.space_group_name_H-M   'P 1'
#
loop_
_entity.id
_entity.type
_entity.pdbx_description
1 polymer ?
#
loop_
_entity_poly.entity_id
_entity_poly.type
_entity_poly.pdbx_seq_one_letter_code
_entity_poly.pdbx_strand_id
1 'polypeptide(L)'
;MDARPVEDVVAFLASHHGAPVTEVEVLSGGFWSAAYGYRVGDRELVLRLGRNPEWFATDRDAMTYAREGLPVPAVLDVGEFLGGAYAISERHRGRFLESVRVDEVDVGGPTLMSLLEALRSVPDDGRGDTSWHAWLMESVRDESAHPVTGLRATLAAQPALDRLYRACESRIHELLDACPERRDLVHGDLLHGNVLVAPDASQVNAVFSWKCSLRGDFLFDVALCTFWGAIAHPGIGAIDSFGRTLATAPAGALVDAALRHHCYELHIGTSHLRWYAWTDDDHWLRLDAAHLEMLLERGPVATPV
;
A
#
# COMPACT_ATOMS: atom_id res chain seq x y z
N MET A 1 16.76 -1.37 1.51
CA MET A 1 17.88 -0.82 2.32
C MET A 1 18.46 -1.95 3.15
N ASP A 2 19.76 -2.16 3.13
CA ASP A 2 20.37 -3.25 3.90
C ASP A 2 20.15 -3.00 5.40
N ALA A 3 19.79 -4.07 6.12
CA ALA A 3 19.69 -4.04 7.57
C ALA A 3 21.06 -3.64 8.17
N ARG A 4 21.03 -2.76 9.14
CA ARG A 4 22.25 -2.37 9.89
C ARG A 4 22.63 -3.48 10.88
N PRO A 5 23.91 -3.60 11.22
CA PRO A 5 24.32 -4.48 12.32
C PRO A 5 23.52 -4.19 13.59
N VAL A 6 23.09 -5.25 14.27
CA VAL A 6 22.28 -5.12 15.49
C VAL A 6 23.01 -4.33 16.58
N GLU A 7 24.34 -4.44 16.63
CA GLU A 7 25.19 -3.71 17.58
C GLU A 7 25.08 -2.19 17.41
N ASP A 8 25.06 -1.70 16.17
CA ASP A 8 24.92 -0.26 15.88
C ASP A 8 23.53 0.23 16.29
N VAL A 9 22.50 -0.59 16.04
CA VAL A 9 21.11 -0.30 16.44
C VAL A 9 20.98 -0.26 17.95
N VAL A 10 21.55 -1.22 18.67
CA VAL A 10 21.55 -1.25 20.15
C VAL A 10 22.25 -0.01 20.71
N ALA A 11 23.43 0.34 20.19
CA ALA A 11 24.17 1.52 20.65
C ALA A 11 23.38 2.81 20.44
N PHE A 12 22.76 2.97 19.27
CA PHE A 12 21.90 4.11 18.98
C PHE A 12 20.71 4.20 19.94
N LEU A 13 19.95 3.10 20.06
CA LEU A 13 18.75 3.07 20.89
C LEU A 13 19.05 3.30 22.38
N ALA A 14 20.13 2.70 22.90
CA ALA A 14 20.55 2.92 24.30
C ALA A 14 20.94 4.38 24.56
N SER A 15 21.65 5.01 23.62
CA SER A 15 21.98 6.43 23.68
C SER A 15 20.73 7.31 23.58
N HIS A 16 19.83 6.99 22.66
CA HIS A 16 18.60 7.72 22.41
C HIS A 16 17.67 7.74 23.63
N HIS A 17 17.47 6.59 24.26
CA HIS A 17 16.59 6.46 25.44
C HIS A 17 17.28 6.82 26.75
N GLY A 18 18.61 6.94 26.78
CA GLY A 18 19.36 7.09 28.03
C GLY A 18 19.21 5.89 28.98
N ALA A 19 18.86 4.71 28.45
CA ALA A 19 18.56 3.48 29.17
C ALA A 19 18.94 2.24 28.35
N PRO A 20 19.23 1.10 29.02
CA PRO A 20 19.48 -0.16 28.31
C PRO A 20 18.27 -0.58 27.47
N VAL A 21 18.54 -1.11 26.27
CA VAL A 21 17.53 -1.77 25.42
C VAL A 21 17.77 -3.26 25.38
N THR A 22 16.70 -4.03 25.31
CA THR A 22 16.71 -5.50 25.31
C THR A 22 15.85 -6.05 24.19
N GLU A 23 15.94 -7.35 23.93
CA GLU A 23 15.10 -8.06 22.96
C GLU A 23 15.16 -7.41 21.57
N VAL A 24 16.33 -6.90 21.15
CA VAL A 24 16.48 -6.32 19.83
C VAL A 24 16.49 -7.42 18.78
N GLU A 25 15.52 -7.39 17.89
CA GLU A 25 15.35 -8.35 16.81
C GLU A 25 15.12 -7.65 15.47
N VAL A 26 15.64 -8.21 14.39
CA VAL A 26 15.32 -7.74 13.04
C VAL A 26 13.92 -8.21 12.69
N LEU A 27 13.05 -7.27 12.36
CA LEU A 27 11.73 -7.56 11.81
C LEU A 27 11.81 -7.66 10.28
N SER A 28 10.82 -8.27 9.65
CA SER A 28 10.72 -8.27 8.20
C SER A 28 10.67 -6.83 7.70
N GLY A 29 11.67 -6.42 6.92
CA GLY A 29 11.74 -5.09 6.32
C GLY A 29 11.19 -5.09 4.90
N GLY A 30 10.65 -3.94 4.47
CA GLY A 30 10.30 -3.70 3.09
C GLY A 30 11.51 -3.23 2.27
N PHE A 31 11.33 -3.06 0.97
CA PHE A 31 12.37 -2.57 0.05
C PHE A 31 12.97 -1.21 0.48
N TRP A 32 12.16 -0.36 1.09
CA TRP A 32 12.50 1.02 1.40
C TRP A 32 13.02 1.26 2.81
N SER A 33 12.76 0.34 3.75
CA SER A 33 13.15 0.50 5.16
C SER A 33 13.52 -0.83 5.81
N ALA A 34 14.42 -0.78 6.79
CA ALA A 34 14.69 -1.86 7.71
C ALA A 34 13.94 -1.60 9.02
N ALA A 35 13.42 -2.65 9.66
CA ALA A 35 12.67 -2.57 10.90
C ALA A 35 13.28 -3.45 12.00
N TYR A 36 13.31 -2.95 13.22
CA TYR A 36 13.83 -3.61 14.41
C TYR A 36 12.83 -3.50 15.54
N GLY A 37 12.38 -4.64 16.08
CA GLY A 37 11.66 -4.68 17.33
C GLY A 37 12.61 -4.61 18.49
N TYR A 38 12.24 -3.95 19.58
CA TYR A 38 13.04 -3.88 20.79
C TYR A 38 12.20 -3.53 22.01
N ARG A 39 12.80 -3.67 23.20
CA ARG A 39 12.19 -3.30 24.47
C ARG A 39 13.04 -2.29 25.22
N VAL A 40 12.39 -1.29 25.81
CA VAL A 40 12.99 -0.37 26.79
C VAL A 40 12.07 -0.25 28.01
N GLY A 41 12.54 -0.71 29.17
CA GLY A 41 11.65 -0.93 30.32
C GLY A 41 10.51 -1.90 29.97
N ASP A 42 9.27 -1.50 30.27
CA ASP A 42 8.08 -2.30 29.95
C ASP A 42 7.49 -2.04 28.56
N ARG A 43 8.10 -1.14 27.77
CA ARG A 43 7.58 -0.75 26.46
C ARG A 43 8.17 -1.61 25.35
N GLU A 44 7.32 -2.15 24.50
CA GLU A 44 7.71 -2.75 23.22
C GLU A 44 7.60 -1.71 22.10
N LEU A 45 8.69 -1.53 21.37
CA LEU A 45 8.81 -0.50 20.35
C LEU A 45 9.36 -1.07 19.04
N VAL A 46 9.19 -0.31 17.97
CA VAL A 46 9.78 -0.59 16.65
C VAL A 46 10.61 0.62 16.22
N LEU A 47 11.86 0.38 15.88
CA LEU A 47 12.70 1.31 15.13
C LEU A 47 12.57 0.97 13.64
N ARG A 48 12.20 1.94 12.82
CA ARG A 48 12.35 1.84 11.36
C ARG A 48 13.44 2.79 10.90
N LEU A 49 14.28 2.29 9.98
CA LEU A 49 15.36 3.04 9.34
C LEU A 49 15.06 3.18 7.85
N GLY A 50 15.16 4.38 7.31
CA GLY A 50 14.86 4.70 5.92
C GLY A 50 15.78 5.80 5.39
N ARG A 51 15.66 6.12 4.10
CA ARG A 51 16.49 7.18 3.49
C ARG A 51 15.79 8.55 3.54
N ASN A 52 14.46 8.57 3.50
CA ASN A 52 13.70 9.80 3.39
C ASN A 52 12.93 10.09 4.69
N PRO A 53 13.26 11.17 5.41
CA PRO A 53 12.57 11.56 6.64
C PRO A 53 11.09 11.95 6.42
N GLU A 54 10.73 12.43 5.22
CA GLU A 54 9.35 12.81 4.90
C GLU A 54 8.39 11.63 4.99
N TRP A 55 8.83 10.41 4.65
CA TRP A 55 8.00 9.21 4.77
C TRP A 55 7.61 8.91 6.21
N PHE A 56 8.53 9.13 7.15
CA PHE A 56 8.25 8.95 8.57
C PHE A 56 7.42 10.11 9.16
N ALA A 57 7.57 11.32 8.61
CA ALA A 57 6.68 12.44 8.94
C ALA A 57 5.24 12.14 8.51
N THR A 58 5.04 11.54 7.32
CA THR A 58 3.71 11.11 6.84
C THR A 58 3.10 10.05 7.78
N ASP A 59 3.91 9.09 8.26
CA ASP A 59 3.42 8.10 9.24
C ASP A 59 2.98 8.76 10.56
N ARG A 60 3.71 9.76 11.04
CA ARG A 60 3.34 10.51 12.24
C ARG A 60 2.04 11.30 12.03
N ASP A 61 1.90 11.94 10.88
CA ASP A 61 0.69 12.69 10.54
C ASP A 61 -0.54 11.78 10.43
N ALA A 62 -0.34 10.55 9.94
CA ALA A 62 -1.39 9.53 9.81
C ALA A 62 -1.98 9.07 11.16
N MET A 63 -1.33 9.35 12.30
CA MET A 63 -1.92 9.10 13.63
C MET A 63 -3.29 9.78 13.79
N THR A 64 -3.52 10.89 13.07
CA THR A 64 -4.82 11.59 13.07
C THR A 64 -5.95 10.79 12.41
N TYR A 65 -5.61 9.75 11.65
CA TYR A 65 -6.58 8.85 11.00
C TYR A 65 -7.05 7.72 11.91
N ALA A 66 -6.37 7.49 13.05
CA ALA A 66 -6.67 6.40 13.98
C ALA A 66 -8.12 6.45 14.47
N ARG A 67 -8.84 5.33 14.33
CA ARG A 67 -10.23 5.13 14.72
C ARG A 67 -10.58 3.66 14.84
N GLU A 68 -11.83 3.36 15.20
CA GLU A 68 -12.33 1.99 15.18
C GLU A 68 -12.17 1.39 13.76
N GLY A 69 -11.60 0.20 13.67
CA GLY A 69 -11.30 -0.48 12.39
C GLY A 69 -10.04 0.02 11.66
N LEU A 70 -9.44 1.12 12.11
CA LEU A 70 -8.21 1.69 11.52
C LEU A 70 -7.18 2.04 12.63
N PRO A 71 -6.57 1.06 13.28
CA PRO A 71 -5.54 1.29 14.28
C PRO A 71 -4.25 1.73 13.61
N VAL A 72 -3.80 2.96 13.88
CA VAL A 72 -2.51 3.51 13.43
C VAL A 72 -1.57 3.54 14.63
N PRO A 73 -0.40 2.86 14.57
CA PRO A 73 0.57 2.87 15.66
C PRO A 73 1.05 4.29 15.96
N ALA A 74 1.19 4.61 17.25
CA ALA A 74 1.73 5.89 17.65
C ALA A 74 3.21 6.00 17.25
N VAL A 75 3.55 7.01 16.45
CA VAL A 75 4.93 7.41 16.13
C VAL A 75 5.41 8.35 17.22
N LEU A 76 6.37 7.90 18.00
CA LEU A 76 6.84 8.56 19.22
C LEU A 76 7.97 9.53 18.94
N ASP A 77 8.83 9.20 17.96
CA ASP A 77 9.93 10.03 17.55
C ASP A 77 10.32 9.80 16.09
N VAL A 78 10.81 10.84 15.44
CA VAL A 78 11.34 10.84 14.06
C VAL A 78 12.58 11.72 14.03
N GLY A 79 13.65 11.23 13.42
CA GLY A 79 14.89 11.99 13.33
C GLY A 79 15.87 11.43 12.32
N GLU A 80 17.12 11.84 12.44
CA GLU A 80 18.21 11.41 11.56
C GLU A 80 19.12 10.39 12.25
N PHE A 81 19.58 9.41 11.49
CA PHE A 81 20.52 8.39 11.95
C PHE A 81 21.42 7.92 10.81
N LEU A 82 22.74 8.03 10.98
CA LEU A 82 23.79 7.57 10.05
C LEU A 82 23.56 7.97 8.58
N GLY A 83 23.19 9.22 8.34
CA GLY A 83 22.94 9.76 6.99
C GLY A 83 21.63 9.31 6.35
N GLY A 84 20.72 8.75 7.12
CA GLY A 84 19.34 8.46 6.79
C GLY A 84 18.39 8.99 7.84
N ALA A 85 17.17 8.48 7.85
CA ALA A 85 16.14 8.86 8.80
C ALA A 85 15.68 7.65 9.62
N TYR A 86 15.13 7.91 10.80
CA TYR A 86 14.49 6.90 11.63
C TYR A 86 13.10 7.35 12.09
N ALA A 87 12.27 6.34 12.40
CA ALA A 87 11.08 6.51 13.21
C ALA A 87 11.05 5.46 14.32
N ILE A 88 10.64 5.89 15.51
CA ILE A 88 10.33 5.02 16.64
C ILE A 88 8.82 5.04 16.85
N SER A 89 8.20 3.86 16.86
CA SER A 89 6.77 3.71 17.08
C SER A 89 6.45 2.63 18.11
N GLU A 90 5.23 2.64 18.60
CA GLU A 90 4.71 1.51 19.39
C GLU A 90 4.71 0.24 18.56
N ARG A 91 5.00 -0.90 19.21
CA ARG A 91 4.99 -2.20 18.58
C ARG A 91 3.60 -2.83 18.69
N HIS A 92 3.01 -3.10 17.54
CA HIS A 92 1.82 -3.94 17.44
C HIS A 92 2.21 -5.35 16.98
N ARG A 93 1.48 -6.35 17.45
CA ARG A 93 1.71 -7.75 17.11
C ARG A 93 0.58 -8.29 16.25
N GLY A 94 0.92 -9.23 15.38
CA GLY A 94 -0.01 -9.84 14.46
C GLY A 94 0.70 -10.55 13.34
N ARG A 95 -0.06 -10.97 12.33
CA ARG A 95 0.45 -11.43 11.04
C ARG A 95 0.01 -10.48 9.95
N PHE A 96 0.71 -10.46 8.84
CA PHE A 96 0.35 -9.59 7.73
C PHE A 96 -0.99 -9.99 7.11
N LEU A 97 -1.79 -9.01 6.70
CA LEU A 97 -3.09 -9.20 6.06
C LEU A 97 -3.01 -10.13 4.85
N GLU A 98 -1.99 -9.98 4.03
CA GLU A 98 -1.74 -10.80 2.84
C GLU A 98 -1.46 -12.28 3.15
N SER A 99 -1.19 -12.62 4.42
CA SER A 99 -1.05 -14.00 4.87
C SER A 99 -2.38 -14.71 5.16
N VAL A 100 -3.51 -14.03 5.02
CA VAL A 100 -4.85 -14.64 5.12
C VAL A 100 -4.97 -15.73 4.06
N ARG A 101 -5.38 -16.93 4.49
CA ARG A 101 -5.53 -18.09 3.63
C ARG A 101 -6.94 -18.20 3.09
N VAL A 102 -7.11 -19.02 2.04
CA VAL A 102 -8.43 -19.27 1.41
C VAL A 102 -9.44 -19.87 2.40
N ASP A 103 -8.99 -20.71 3.34
CA ASP A 103 -9.83 -21.32 4.36
C ASP A 103 -10.18 -20.35 5.53
N GLU A 104 -9.64 -19.16 5.54
CA GLU A 104 -9.89 -18.12 6.55
C GLU A 104 -10.76 -16.95 6.01
N VAL A 105 -11.26 -17.04 4.76
CA VAL A 105 -11.99 -15.96 4.08
C VAL A 105 -13.26 -15.53 4.84
N ASP A 106 -13.92 -16.47 5.52
CA ASP A 106 -15.12 -16.17 6.32
C ASP A 106 -14.85 -15.24 7.50
N VAL A 107 -13.62 -15.24 8.01
CA VAL A 107 -13.16 -14.36 9.12
C VAL A 107 -12.40 -13.15 8.56
N GLY A 108 -11.44 -13.38 7.68
CA GLY A 108 -10.60 -12.33 7.11
C GLY A 108 -11.35 -11.38 6.17
N GLY A 109 -12.40 -11.85 5.50
CA GLY A 109 -13.24 -11.04 4.62
C GLY A 109 -13.93 -9.88 5.33
N PRO A 110 -14.70 -10.12 6.40
CA PRO A 110 -15.26 -9.05 7.23
C PRO A 110 -14.20 -8.08 7.77
N THR A 111 -13.02 -8.59 8.16
CA THR A 111 -11.91 -7.77 8.67
C THR A 111 -11.36 -6.82 7.58
N LEU A 112 -11.12 -7.33 6.37
CA LEU A 112 -10.72 -6.49 5.24
C LEU A 112 -11.79 -5.44 4.90
N MET A 113 -13.06 -5.84 4.86
CA MET A 113 -14.15 -4.91 4.57
C MET A 113 -14.28 -3.82 5.64
N SER A 114 -14.11 -4.16 6.91
CA SER A 114 -14.09 -3.19 8.01
C SER A 114 -12.94 -2.19 7.87
N LEU A 115 -11.75 -2.64 7.45
CA LEU A 115 -10.62 -1.76 7.18
C LEU A 115 -10.91 -0.78 6.03
N LEU A 116 -11.40 -1.28 4.90
CA LEU A 116 -11.71 -0.45 3.73
C LEU A 116 -12.80 0.59 4.06
N GLU A 117 -13.82 0.21 4.84
CA GLU A 117 -14.85 1.12 5.33
C GLU A 117 -14.27 2.18 6.29
N ALA A 118 -13.40 1.78 7.20
CA ALA A 118 -12.76 2.70 8.13
C ALA A 118 -11.89 3.74 7.40
N LEU A 119 -11.13 3.34 6.37
CA LEU A 119 -10.39 4.26 5.50
C LEU A 119 -11.33 5.25 4.82
N ARG A 120 -12.41 4.78 4.20
CA ARG A 120 -13.42 5.62 3.54
C ARG A 120 -14.09 6.59 4.51
N SER A 121 -14.22 6.23 5.79
CA SER A 121 -14.86 7.05 6.82
C SER A 121 -14.01 8.22 7.34
N VAL A 122 -12.70 8.27 6.96
CA VAL A 122 -11.81 9.36 7.37
C VAL A 122 -12.23 10.65 6.70
N PRO A 123 -12.62 11.69 7.45
CA PRO A 123 -13.00 12.97 6.86
C PRO A 123 -11.88 13.57 6.01
N ASP A 124 -12.27 14.31 4.98
CA ASP A 124 -11.32 15.13 4.24
C ASP A 124 -10.77 16.22 5.16
N ASP A 125 -9.45 16.28 5.28
CA ASP A 125 -8.72 17.25 6.10
C ASP A 125 -8.21 18.46 5.29
N GLY A 126 -8.59 18.53 4.01
CA GLY A 126 -8.17 19.58 3.08
C GLY A 126 -6.70 19.50 2.65
N ARG A 127 -5.97 18.43 3.01
CA ARG A 127 -4.57 18.24 2.60
C ARG A 127 -4.49 17.70 1.16
N GLY A 128 -3.45 18.14 0.44
CA GLY A 128 -3.17 17.72 -0.93
C GLY A 128 -4.07 18.42 -1.95
N ASP A 129 -3.45 19.15 -2.87
CA ASP A 129 -4.13 19.92 -3.91
C ASP A 129 -4.14 19.19 -5.26
N THR A 130 -3.55 17.99 -5.34
CA THR A 130 -3.43 17.25 -6.60
C THR A 130 -4.80 16.70 -6.98
N SER A 131 -5.25 17.01 -8.20
CA SER A 131 -6.41 16.38 -8.83
C SER A 131 -6.19 14.87 -8.93
N TRP A 132 -7.23 14.08 -8.67
CA TRP A 132 -7.17 12.63 -8.78
C TRP A 132 -6.83 12.18 -10.22
N HIS A 133 -7.44 12.83 -11.23
CA HIS A 133 -7.11 12.57 -12.63
C HIS A 133 -5.65 12.92 -12.96
N ALA A 134 -5.16 14.06 -12.48
CA ALA A 134 -3.77 14.45 -12.69
C ALA A 134 -2.83 13.41 -12.06
N TRP A 135 -3.10 12.97 -10.83
CA TRP A 135 -2.30 11.96 -10.16
C TRP A 135 -2.29 10.62 -10.92
N LEU A 136 -3.46 10.13 -11.37
CA LEU A 136 -3.56 8.89 -12.14
C LEU A 136 -2.72 8.96 -13.42
N MET A 137 -2.71 10.11 -14.10
CA MET A 137 -1.98 10.25 -15.36
C MET A 137 -0.50 10.54 -15.16
N GLU A 138 -0.13 11.38 -14.19
CA GLU A 138 1.27 11.68 -13.89
C GLU A 138 2.02 10.46 -13.41
N SER A 139 1.42 9.67 -12.50
CA SER A 139 2.04 8.47 -11.96
C SER A 139 2.29 7.40 -13.04
N VAL A 140 1.54 7.39 -14.13
CA VAL A 140 1.74 6.50 -15.28
C VAL A 140 2.71 7.09 -16.30
N ARG A 141 2.67 8.39 -16.57
CA ARG A 141 3.45 9.04 -17.64
C ARG A 141 4.79 9.57 -17.19
N ASP A 142 4.87 10.13 -15.98
CA ASP A 142 6.04 10.87 -15.52
C ASP A 142 6.79 10.09 -14.44
N GLU A 143 8.10 10.00 -14.62
CA GLU A 143 9.03 9.43 -13.63
C GLU A 143 9.40 10.43 -12.53
N SER A 144 9.07 11.72 -12.69
CA SER A 144 9.44 12.76 -11.73
C SER A 144 8.77 12.59 -10.37
N ALA A 145 7.57 11.98 -10.32
CA ALA A 145 6.85 11.67 -9.10
C ALA A 145 7.38 10.41 -8.39
N HIS A 146 8.25 9.62 -9.04
CA HIS A 146 8.79 8.39 -8.49
C HIS A 146 10.19 8.63 -7.89
N PRO A 147 10.49 8.06 -6.68
CA PRO A 147 11.80 8.22 -6.04
C PRO A 147 12.96 7.58 -6.82
N VAL A 148 12.67 6.85 -7.88
CA VAL A 148 13.63 6.18 -8.77
C VAL A 148 13.41 6.67 -10.19
N THR A 149 14.48 7.03 -10.88
CA THR A 149 14.48 7.47 -12.29
C THR A 149 14.89 6.32 -13.22
N GLY A 150 14.50 6.39 -14.49
CA GLY A 150 14.88 5.41 -15.50
C GLY A 150 13.94 4.22 -15.66
N LEU A 151 12.85 4.15 -14.89
CA LEU A 151 11.86 3.07 -14.97
C LEU A 151 11.29 2.94 -16.39
N ARG A 152 10.91 4.07 -17.00
CA ARG A 152 10.31 4.10 -18.34
C ARG A 152 11.32 3.70 -19.42
N ALA A 153 12.57 4.12 -19.28
CA ALA A 153 13.63 3.79 -20.25
C ALA A 153 13.93 2.28 -20.27
N THR A 154 13.96 1.65 -19.09
CA THR A 154 14.18 0.20 -18.98
C THR A 154 13.05 -0.58 -19.66
N LEU A 155 11.80 -0.16 -19.42
CA LEU A 155 10.64 -0.78 -20.06
C LEU A 155 10.66 -0.58 -21.60
N ALA A 156 10.99 0.63 -22.06
CA ALA A 156 11.06 0.96 -23.48
C ALA A 156 12.13 0.14 -24.25
N ALA A 157 13.14 -0.37 -23.55
CA ALA A 157 14.12 -1.27 -24.14
C ALA A 157 13.56 -2.68 -24.46
N GLN A 158 12.37 -3.02 -23.96
CA GLN A 158 11.71 -4.31 -24.14
C GLN A 158 10.42 -4.13 -24.98
N PRO A 159 10.44 -4.34 -26.30
CA PRO A 159 9.34 -3.96 -27.20
C PRO A 159 7.96 -4.56 -26.87
N ALA A 160 7.91 -5.77 -26.32
CA ALA A 160 6.65 -6.39 -25.91
C ALA A 160 6.03 -5.71 -24.70
N LEU A 161 6.85 -5.44 -23.69
CA LEU A 161 6.41 -4.75 -22.47
C LEU A 161 6.07 -3.28 -22.75
N ASP A 162 6.82 -2.61 -23.64
CA ASP A 162 6.49 -1.23 -24.06
C ASP A 162 5.13 -1.16 -24.76
N ARG A 163 4.79 -2.14 -25.60
CA ARG A 163 3.47 -2.20 -26.24
C ARG A 163 2.35 -2.42 -25.21
N LEU A 164 2.55 -3.36 -24.28
CA LEU A 164 1.59 -3.62 -23.21
C LEU A 164 1.38 -2.36 -22.35
N TYR A 165 2.47 -1.74 -21.93
CA TYR A 165 2.43 -0.48 -21.17
C TYR A 165 1.61 0.60 -21.87
N ARG A 166 1.88 0.85 -23.16
CA ARG A 166 1.15 1.86 -23.94
C ARG A 166 -0.33 1.52 -24.12
N ALA A 167 -0.66 0.24 -24.25
CA ALA A 167 -2.05 -0.20 -24.31
C ALA A 167 -2.78 0.08 -22.99
N CYS A 168 -2.14 -0.21 -21.86
CA CYS A 168 -2.68 0.12 -20.53
C CYS A 168 -2.81 1.64 -20.34
N GLU A 169 -1.77 2.42 -20.68
CA GLU A 169 -1.80 3.89 -20.59
C GLU A 169 -2.95 4.48 -21.41
N SER A 170 -3.14 4.02 -22.66
CA SER A 170 -4.25 4.45 -23.51
C SER A 170 -5.60 4.12 -22.89
N ARG A 171 -5.75 2.89 -22.34
CA ARG A 171 -6.99 2.44 -21.71
C ARG A 171 -7.30 3.19 -20.42
N ILE A 172 -6.30 3.47 -19.58
CA ILE A 172 -6.46 4.33 -18.40
C ILE A 172 -6.98 5.71 -18.83
N HIS A 173 -6.35 6.32 -19.86
CA HIS A 173 -6.78 7.62 -20.37
C HIS A 173 -8.24 7.62 -20.85
N GLU A 174 -8.70 6.58 -21.53
CA GLU A 174 -10.08 6.44 -21.99
C GLU A 174 -11.09 6.33 -20.84
N LEU A 175 -10.66 5.80 -19.69
CA LEU A 175 -11.49 5.55 -18.51
C LEU A 175 -11.52 6.72 -17.52
N LEU A 176 -10.67 7.74 -17.70
CA LEU A 176 -10.58 8.86 -16.74
C LEU A 176 -11.90 9.57 -16.50
N ASP A 177 -12.72 9.75 -17.54
CA ASP A 177 -14.01 10.44 -17.43
C ASP A 177 -14.99 9.69 -16.50
N ALA A 178 -14.79 8.38 -16.31
CA ALA A 178 -15.56 7.58 -15.36
C ALA A 178 -15.05 7.71 -13.91
N CYS A 179 -13.81 8.21 -13.72
CA CYS A 179 -13.18 8.34 -12.40
C CYS A 179 -13.50 9.71 -11.80
N PRO A 180 -14.33 9.81 -10.76
CA PRO A 180 -14.70 11.10 -10.16
C PRO A 180 -13.53 11.71 -9.36
N GLU A 181 -13.47 13.03 -9.29
CA GLU A 181 -12.60 13.78 -8.39
C GLU A 181 -13.09 13.63 -6.94
N ARG A 182 -12.73 12.52 -6.31
CA ARG A 182 -13.05 12.23 -4.92
C ARG A 182 -11.90 12.58 -4.00
N ARG A 183 -12.23 12.73 -2.72
CA ARG A 183 -11.24 13.05 -1.67
C ARG A 183 -11.35 12.11 -0.47
N ASP A 184 -11.68 10.85 -0.74
CA ASP A 184 -11.60 9.79 0.27
C ASP A 184 -10.13 9.56 0.64
N LEU A 185 -9.85 9.06 1.83
CA LEU A 185 -8.50 8.61 2.17
C LEU A 185 -8.20 7.31 1.42
N VAL A 186 -7.11 7.31 0.68
CA VAL A 186 -6.53 6.15 0.01
C VAL A 186 -5.20 5.85 0.69
N HIS A 187 -5.00 4.62 1.14
CA HIS A 187 -3.70 4.18 1.68
C HIS A 187 -2.68 3.94 0.56
N GLY A 188 -3.12 3.34 -0.54
CA GLY A 188 -2.34 3.12 -1.76
C GLY A 188 -1.29 2.00 -1.70
N ASP A 189 -1.14 1.31 -0.56
CA ASP A 189 -0.12 0.27 -0.37
C ASP A 189 -0.49 -0.74 0.73
N LEU A 190 -1.74 -1.24 0.77
CA LEU A 190 -2.23 -2.08 1.87
C LEU A 190 -1.57 -3.48 1.95
N LEU A 191 -1.15 -4.07 0.82
CA LEU A 191 -0.75 -5.48 0.72
C LEU A 191 0.77 -5.71 0.55
N HIS A 192 1.61 -4.84 1.09
CA HIS A 192 3.07 -5.00 1.04
C HIS A 192 3.68 -4.97 2.46
N GLY A 193 3.09 -5.76 3.37
CA GLY A 193 3.53 -5.84 4.75
C GLY A 193 3.14 -4.60 5.57
N ASN A 194 2.04 -3.94 5.23
CA ASN A 194 1.63 -2.66 5.84
C ASN A 194 0.40 -2.77 6.74
N VAL A 195 -0.25 -3.93 6.80
CA VAL A 195 -1.40 -4.19 7.67
C VAL A 195 -1.13 -5.44 8.50
N LEU A 196 -1.21 -5.32 9.82
CA LEU A 196 -1.22 -6.47 10.74
C LEU A 196 -2.66 -6.79 11.13
N VAL A 197 -2.97 -8.08 11.11
CA VAL A 197 -4.21 -8.64 11.65
C VAL A 197 -3.93 -9.56 12.83
N ALA A 198 -4.95 -9.83 13.64
CA ALA A 198 -4.88 -10.83 14.69
C ALA A 198 -4.48 -12.22 14.12
N PRO A 199 -3.92 -13.13 14.93
CA PRO A 199 -3.52 -14.46 14.44
C PRO A 199 -4.65 -15.25 13.78
N ASP A 200 -5.90 -15.04 14.19
CA ASP A 200 -7.12 -15.63 13.63
C ASP A 200 -7.76 -14.78 12.52
N ALA A 201 -7.12 -13.71 12.08
CA ALA A 201 -7.63 -12.74 11.10
C ALA A 201 -8.92 -12.01 11.48
N SER A 202 -9.34 -12.02 12.75
CA SER A 202 -10.64 -11.47 13.18
C SER A 202 -10.68 -9.95 13.34
N GLN A 203 -9.52 -9.29 13.39
CA GLN A 203 -9.43 -7.83 13.53
C GLN A 203 -8.11 -7.29 12.95
N VAL A 204 -8.12 -6.02 12.58
CA VAL A 204 -6.91 -5.26 12.25
C VAL A 204 -6.22 -4.81 13.52
N ASN A 205 -4.92 -5.10 13.65
CA ASN A 205 -4.12 -4.71 14.81
C ASN A 205 -3.24 -3.48 14.55
N ALA A 206 -2.85 -3.23 13.30
CA ALA A 206 -2.11 -2.03 12.91
C ALA A 206 -2.18 -1.78 11.41
N VAL A 207 -2.19 -0.51 11.02
CA VAL A 207 -1.97 -0.03 9.64
C VAL A 207 -0.86 1.00 9.69
N PHE A 208 0.20 0.80 8.88
CA PHE A 208 1.39 1.65 8.89
C PHE A 208 1.97 1.82 7.47
N SER A 209 3.04 2.62 7.32
CA SER A 209 3.67 2.91 6.01
C SER A 209 2.79 3.78 5.10
N TRP A 210 2.42 4.95 5.59
CA TRP A 210 1.50 5.88 4.94
C TRP A 210 2.11 6.73 3.82
N LYS A 211 3.35 6.46 3.42
CA LYS A 211 4.08 7.22 2.38
C LYS A 211 3.37 7.31 1.03
N CYS A 212 2.52 6.32 0.71
CA CYS A 212 1.73 6.26 -0.53
C CYS A 212 0.32 6.82 -0.36
N SER A 213 -0.05 7.24 0.86
CA SER A 213 -1.39 7.73 1.13
C SER A 213 -1.67 9.07 0.45
N LEU A 214 -2.89 9.22 -0.03
CA LEU A 214 -3.34 10.42 -0.73
C LEU A 214 -4.85 10.59 -0.61
N ARG A 215 -5.36 11.71 -1.11
CA ARG A 215 -6.80 11.94 -1.25
C ARG A 215 -7.24 11.61 -2.68
N GLY A 216 -8.15 10.65 -2.79
CA GLY A 216 -8.60 10.13 -4.08
C GLY A 216 -9.90 9.34 -3.97
N ASP A 217 -10.05 8.35 -4.82
CA ASP A 217 -11.22 7.47 -4.82
C ASP A 217 -10.96 6.21 -4.00
N PHE A 218 -11.79 5.95 -2.99
CA PHE A 218 -11.70 4.77 -2.13
C PHE A 218 -11.67 3.43 -2.86
N LEU A 219 -12.21 3.37 -4.09
CA LEU A 219 -12.13 2.16 -4.91
C LEU A 219 -10.71 1.79 -5.33
N PHE A 220 -9.74 2.69 -5.18
CA PHE A 220 -8.35 2.39 -5.48
C PHE A 220 -7.78 1.32 -4.54
N ASP A 221 -8.02 1.42 -3.23
CA ASP A 221 -7.59 0.40 -2.27
C ASP A 221 -8.35 -0.94 -2.46
N VAL A 222 -9.61 -0.88 -2.92
CA VAL A 222 -10.35 -2.09 -3.33
C VAL A 222 -9.71 -2.74 -4.55
N ALA A 223 -9.38 -1.95 -5.58
CA ALA A 223 -8.70 -2.44 -6.77
C ALA A 223 -7.29 -3.00 -6.45
N LEU A 224 -6.59 -2.42 -5.49
CA LEU A 224 -5.31 -2.94 -5.00
C LEU A 224 -5.48 -4.34 -4.38
N CYS A 225 -6.53 -4.56 -3.60
CA CYS A 225 -6.85 -5.86 -3.03
C CYS A 225 -7.22 -6.89 -4.09
N THR A 226 -8.02 -6.54 -5.11
CA THR A 226 -8.40 -7.46 -6.19
C THR A 226 -7.23 -7.78 -7.09
N PHE A 227 -6.43 -6.78 -7.49
CA PHE A 227 -5.26 -6.97 -8.34
C PHE A 227 -4.24 -7.91 -7.69
N TRP A 228 -3.77 -7.59 -6.49
CA TRP A 228 -2.78 -8.40 -5.78
C TRP A 228 -3.35 -9.72 -5.28
N GLY A 229 -4.63 -9.77 -4.93
CA GLY A 229 -5.33 -10.99 -4.59
C GLY A 229 -5.29 -12.00 -5.73
N ALA A 230 -5.45 -11.55 -6.97
CA ALA A 230 -5.44 -12.41 -8.15
C ALA A 230 -4.09 -13.04 -8.46
N ILE A 231 -2.97 -12.33 -8.20
CA ILE A 231 -1.63 -12.77 -8.65
C ILE A 231 -0.70 -13.21 -7.53
N ALA A 232 -0.93 -12.78 -6.28
CA ALA A 232 0.02 -12.99 -5.19
C ALA A 232 -0.59 -13.55 -3.90
N HIS A 233 -1.84 -13.20 -3.59
CA HIS A 233 -2.43 -13.46 -2.28
C HIS A 233 -3.78 -14.19 -2.40
N PRO A 234 -3.79 -15.54 -2.60
CA PRO A 234 -5.00 -16.31 -2.89
C PRO A 234 -6.12 -16.13 -1.86
N GLY A 235 -5.80 -15.96 -0.58
CA GLY A 235 -6.80 -15.70 0.47
C GLY A 235 -7.50 -14.35 0.28
N ILE A 236 -6.73 -13.31 -0.04
CA ILE A 236 -7.27 -11.98 -0.36
C ILE A 236 -8.08 -12.04 -1.65
N GLY A 237 -7.59 -12.74 -2.68
CA GLY A 237 -8.29 -12.94 -3.95
C GLY A 237 -9.61 -13.71 -3.82
N ALA A 238 -9.72 -14.59 -2.82
CA ALA A 238 -10.96 -15.30 -2.51
C ALA A 238 -12.00 -14.42 -1.77
N ILE A 239 -11.57 -13.26 -1.24
CA ILE A 239 -12.49 -12.25 -0.69
C ILE A 239 -12.99 -11.39 -1.84
N ASP A 240 -14.21 -11.59 -2.28
CA ASP A 240 -14.82 -10.71 -3.29
C ASP A 240 -14.99 -9.27 -2.72
N SER A 241 -13.86 -8.57 -2.57
CA SER A 241 -13.83 -7.23 -1.96
C SER A 241 -14.59 -6.20 -2.81
N PHE A 242 -14.56 -6.33 -4.14
CA PHE A 242 -15.29 -5.44 -5.03
C PHE A 242 -16.80 -5.66 -4.94
N GLY A 243 -17.29 -6.90 -5.08
CA GLY A 243 -18.72 -7.20 -4.96
C GLY A 243 -19.29 -6.86 -3.57
N ARG A 244 -18.53 -7.12 -2.50
CA ARG A 244 -18.90 -6.71 -1.14
C ARG A 244 -18.97 -5.19 -1.00
N THR A 245 -18.04 -4.44 -1.60
CA THR A 245 -18.06 -2.98 -1.62
C THR A 245 -19.30 -2.46 -2.37
N LEU A 246 -19.65 -3.07 -3.51
CA LEU A 246 -20.88 -2.72 -4.24
C LEU A 246 -22.14 -2.93 -3.39
N ALA A 247 -22.15 -3.96 -2.55
CA ALA A 247 -23.28 -4.28 -1.70
C ALA A 247 -23.43 -3.35 -0.47
N THR A 248 -22.36 -2.70 -0.01
CA THR A 248 -22.33 -1.97 1.26
C THR A 248 -22.11 -0.46 1.11
N ALA A 249 -21.46 -0.01 0.05
CA ALA A 249 -21.19 1.41 -0.14
C ALA A 249 -22.46 2.18 -0.57
N PRO A 250 -22.58 3.48 -0.24
CA PRO A 250 -23.71 4.30 -0.68
C PRO A 250 -23.82 4.34 -2.20
N ALA A 251 -25.04 4.20 -2.74
CA ALA A 251 -25.29 4.13 -4.19
C ALA A 251 -24.67 5.31 -4.97
N GLY A 252 -24.73 6.54 -4.42
CA GLY A 252 -24.12 7.72 -5.04
C GLY A 252 -22.59 7.68 -5.12
N ALA A 253 -21.93 6.83 -4.30
CA ALA A 253 -20.48 6.61 -4.36
C ALA A 253 -20.09 5.56 -5.40
N LEU A 254 -21.05 4.85 -6.01
CA LEU A 254 -20.85 3.69 -6.88
C LEU A 254 -21.12 3.97 -8.37
N VAL A 255 -21.35 5.23 -8.74
CA VAL A 255 -21.49 5.59 -10.17
C VAL A 255 -20.23 5.13 -10.92
N ASP A 256 -20.42 4.46 -12.04
CA ASP A 256 -19.36 3.91 -12.89
C ASP A 256 -18.32 3.02 -12.15
N ALA A 257 -18.72 2.40 -11.02
CA ALA A 257 -17.81 1.66 -10.14
C ALA A 257 -16.99 0.59 -10.89
N ALA A 258 -17.59 -0.14 -11.83
CA ALA A 258 -16.89 -1.16 -12.61
C ALA A 258 -15.83 -0.56 -13.55
N LEU A 259 -16.10 0.58 -14.18
CA LEU A 259 -15.15 1.29 -15.03
C LEU A 259 -14.00 1.85 -14.21
N ARG A 260 -14.30 2.47 -13.07
CA ARG A 260 -13.32 3.02 -12.13
C ARG A 260 -12.41 1.94 -11.58
N HIS A 261 -12.99 0.85 -11.08
CA HIS A 261 -12.25 -0.30 -10.55
C HIS A 261 -11.28 -0.87 -11.59
N HIS A 262 -11.76 -1.07 -12.82
CA HIS A 262 -10.93 -1.54 -13.93
C HIS A 262 -9.80 -0.55 -14.27
N CYS A 263 -10.08 0.76 -14.29
CA CYS A 263 -9.07 1.80 -14.48
C CYS A 263 -7.97 1.70 -13.41
N TYR A 264 -8.35 1.50 -12.15
CA TYR A 264 -7.41 1.42 -11.04
C TYR A 264 -6.59 0.12 -11.03
N GLU A 265 -7.19 -1.03 -11.39
CA GLU A 265 -6.42 -2.28 -11.58
C GLU A 265 -5.34 -2.10 -12.66
N LEU A 266 -5.70 -1.52 -13.81
CA LEU A 266 -4.73 -1.21 -14.88
C LEU A 266 -3.64 -0.25 -14.40
N HIS A 267 -4.00 0.79 -13.66
CA HIS A 267 -3.05 1.77 -13.12
C HIS A 267 -2.05 1.11 -12.15
N ILE A 268 -2.54 0.27 -11.22
CA ILE A 268 -1.73 -0.47 -10.25
C ILE A 268 -0.72 -1.35 -10.99
N GLY A 269 -1.18 -2.22 -11.87
CA GLY A 269 -0.31 -3.11 -12.62
C GLY A 269 0.68 -2.35 -13.51
N THR A 270 0.24 -1.29 -14.22
CA THR A 270 1.12 -0.47 -15.06
C THR A 270 2.26 0.16 -14.24
N SER A 271 1.99 0.59 -13.03
CA SER A 271 3.00 1.14 -12.11
C SER A 271 4.00 0.05 -11.67
N HIS A 272 3.53 -1.15 -11.35
CA HIS A 272 4.37 -2.27 -10.96
C HIS A 272 5.15 -2.88 -12.12
N LEU A 273 4.57 -2.93 -13.32
CA LEU A 273 5.27 -3.38 -14.53
C LEU A 273 6.60 -2.61 -14.74
N ARG A 274 6.57 -1.28 -14.57
CA ARG A 274 7.79 -0.45 -14.65
C ARG A 274 8.79 -0.81 -13.55
N TRP A 275 8.27 -1.00 -12.34
CA TRP A 275 9.09 -1.32 -11.18
C TRP A 275 9.80 -2.67 -11.35
N TYR A 276 9.09 -3.71 -11.74
CA TYR A 276 9.68 -5.04 -11.92
C TYR A 276 10.64 -5.11 -13.10
N ALA A 277 10.37 -4.39 -14.18
CA ALA A 277 11.31 -4.25 -15.28
C ALA A 277 12.62 -3.56 -14.86
N TRP A 278 12.55 -2.59 -13.95
CA TRP A 278 13.71 -1.85 -13.46
C TRP A 278 14.50 -2.64 -12.40
N THR A 279 13.83 -3.40 -11.55
CA THR A 279 14.48 -4.25 -10.53
C THR A 279 15.00 -5.56 -11.08
N ASP A 280 14.77 -5.85 -12.37
CA ASP A 280 15.10 -7.12 -13.04
C ASP A 280 14.46 -8.32 -12.32
N ASP A 281 13.24 -8.12 -11.80
CA ASP A 281 12.47 -9.16 -11.14
C ASP A 281 11.57 -9.88 -12.14
N ASP A 282 12.17 -10.80 -12.89
CA ASP A 282 11.54 -11.58 -13.93
C ASP A 282 10.29 -12.36 -13.48
N HIS A 283 10.24 -12.79 -12.23
CA HIS A 283 9.10 -13.57 -11.72
C HIS A 283 7.87 -12.68 -11.63
N TRP A 284 7.95 -11.59 -10.91
CA TRP A 284 6.84 -10.65 -10.74
C TRP A 284 6.51 -9.92 -12.04
N LEU A 285 7.51 -9.62 -12.86
CA LEU A 285 7.31 -8.99 -14.16
C LEU A 285 6.42 -9.84 -15.07
N ARG A 286 6.63 -11.15 -15.13
CA ARG A 286 5.79 -12.06 -15.94
C ARG A 286 4.38 -12.20 -15.40
N LEU A 287 4.21 -12.32 -14.09
CA LEU A 287 2.89 -12.43 -13.48
C LEU A 287 2.06 -11.16 -13.69
N ASP A 288 2.67 -10.00 -13.47
CA ASP A 288 2.05 -8.70 -13.65
C ASP A 288 1.67 -8.45 -15.12
N ALA A 289 2.59 -8.71 -16.06
CA ALA A 289 2.32 -8.56 -17.48
C ALA A 289 1.17 -9.45 -17.96
N ALA A 290 1.17 -10.73 -17.57
CA ALA A 290 0.09 -11.66 -17.94
C ALA A 290 -1.27 -11.23 -17.36
N HIS A 291 -1.28 -10.71 -16.13
CA HIS A 291 -2.50 -10.19 -15.52
C HIS A 291 -3.02 -8.93 -16.21
N LEU A 292 -2.12 -8.01 -16.59
CA LEU A 292 -2.50 -6.82 -17.38
C LEU A 292 -3.06 -7.15 -18.74
N GLU A 293 -2.46 -8.14 -19.46
CA GLU A 293 -3.00 -8.63 -20.73
C GLU A 293 -4.43 -9.16 -20.53
N MET A 294 -4.65 -9.98 -19.51
CA MET A 294 -5.99 -10.52 -19.18
C MET A 294 -6.98 -9.40 -18.83
N LEU A 295 -6.55 -8.36 -18.07
CA LEU A 295 -7.41 -7.22 -17.75
C LEU A 295 -7.83 -6.45 -19.00
N LEU A 296 -6.89 -6.19 -19.94
CA LEU A 296 -7.19 -5.52 -21.21
C LEU A 296 -8.17 -6.33 -22.08
N GLU A 297 -8.03 -7.66 -22.14
CA GLU A 297 -8.92 -8.53 -22.90
C GLU A 297 -10.31 -8.64 -22.28
N ARG A 298 -10.39 -8.79 -20.95
CA ARG A 298 -11.66 -8.94 -20.22
C ARG A 298 -12.49 -7.67 -20.20
N GLY A 299 -11.82 -6.51 -20.13
CA GLY A 299 -12.48 -5.23 -19.86
C GLY A 299 -13.07 -5.14 -18.44
N PRO A 300 -13.89 -4.11 -18.16
CA PRO A 300 -14.52 -3.91 -16.86
C PRO A 300 -15.47 -5.06 -16.52
N VAL A 301 -15.46 -5.48 -15.25
CA VAL A 301 -16.41 -6.48 -14.74
C VAL A 301 -17.82 -5.88 -14.77
N ALA A 302 -18.77 -6.57 -15.39
CA ALA A 302 -20.16 -6.12 -15.41
C ALA A 302 -20.67 -5.97 -13.95
N THR A 303 -21.18 -4.80 -13.61
CA THR A 303 -21.86 -4.61 -12.33
C THR A 303 -23.09 -5.51 -12.32
N PRO A 304 -23.32 -6.35 -11.30
CA PRO A 304 -24.60 -7.06 -11.18
C PRO A 304 -25.72 -6.01 -11.17
N VAL A 305 -26.67 -6.17 -12.09
CA VAL A 305 -27.87 -5.31 -12.19
C VAL A 305 -28.82 -5.65 -11.05
#